data_19c75b07b407349ad21f408e9b9dda4b
#
_entry.id   19c75b07b407349ad21f408e9b9dda4b
#
_cell.length_a   1.000
_cell.length_b   1.000
_cell.length_c   1.000
_cell.angle_alpha   90.00
_cell.angle_beta   90.00
_cell.angle_gamma   90.00
#
_symmetry.space_group_name_H-M   'P 1'
#
loop_
_entity.id
_entity.type
_entity.pdbx_description
1 polymer ?
#
loop_
_entity_poly.entity_id
_entity_poly.type
_entity_poly.pdbx_seq_one_letter_code
_entity_poly.pdbx_strand_id
1 'polypeptide(L)'
;MKQLLFSLKEGSVSYHKKEILKELDINIHRKDFIALVGKNGAGKSTLMNVISGQHDIDAGEKWSIDNFAVNYFNQNFVLNDDNNTVEQEILSVIKNQDNNYEIDIFCNNLSIDKNSLIKHLSGGQKRRVGLIKNLIKPSDLLLLDEPTNHLDLDTIVWLENYLKKLDCAILCVSHDRQFLKNFTNKILWIDRSKIKINYKGYSDFDNWSETLLSQEERELQNRKQFVNLEVNWANKGVKARVKRNTRRLEQAKDLKENLDKDISEFKKATKKIEINPVSYTHLRAHETKK
;
A
#
# COMPACT_ATOMS: atom_id res chain seq x y z
N MET A 1 15.75 18.01 -9.50
CA MET A 1 14.75 16.94 -9.77
C MET A 1 15.06 15.76 -8.85
N LYS A 2 14.07 15.06 -8.29
CA LYS A 2 14.30 13.83 -7.54
C LYS A 2 14.71 12.72 -8.52
N GLN A 3 15.67 11.87 -8.15
CA GLN A 3 16.10 10.73 -8.97
C GLN A 3 15.00 9.69 -9.03
N LEU A 4 14.65 9.23 -10.24
CA LEU A 4 13.75 8.09 -10.44
C LEU A 4 14.51 6.80 -10.08
N LEU A 5 13.92 5.95 -9.26
CA LEU A 5 14.50 4.69 -8.80
C LEU A 5 13.82 3.48 -9.44
N PHE A 6 12.50 3.54 -9.59
CA PHE A 6 11.67 2.44 -10.09
C PHE A 6 10.46 2.98 -10.84
N SER A 7 10.08 2.32 -11.92
CA SER A 7 8.88 2.64 -12.71
C SER A 7 8.16 1.38 -13.16
N LEU A 8 6.83 1.41 -13.07
CA LEU A 8 5.92 0.50 -13.77
C LEU A 8 5.06 1.32 -14.72
N LYS A 9 4.87 0.84 -15.95
CA LYS A 9 4.00 1.46 -16.95
C LYS A 9 3.07 0.41 -17.54
N GLU A 10 1.76 0.68 -17.48
CA GLU A 10 0.69 -0.22 -17.93
C GLU A 10 0.83 -1.65 -17.38
N GLY A 11 1.38 -1.78 -16.15
CA GLY A 11 1.65 -3.06 -15.52
C GLY A 11 0.37 -3.81 -15.14
N SER A 12 0.34 -5.12 -15.36
CA SER A 12 -0.73 -5.98 -14.85
C SER A 12 -0.19 -7.22 -14.14
N VAL A 13 -0.94 -7.70 -13.14
CA VAL A 13 -0.55 -8.86 -12.32
C VAL A 13 -1.76 -9.71 -12.03
N SER A 14 -1.66 -11.02 -12.30
CA SER A 14 -2.70 -12.00 -12.06
C SER A 14 -2.24 -13.11 -11.13
N TYR A 15 -3.16 -13.68 -10.38
CA TYR A 15 -2.97 -14.87 -9.55
C TYR A 15 -4.03 -15.92 -9.91
N HIS A 16 -3.61 -17.13 -10.29
CA HIS A 16 -4.55 -18.21 -10.70
C HIS A 16 -5.61 -17.75 -11.71
N LYS A 17 -5.20 -17.06 -12.78
CA LYS A 17 -6.06 -16.51 -13.84
C LYS A 17 -7.01 -15.39 -13.39
N LYS A 18 -6.89 -14.93 -12.15
CA LYS A 18 -7.63 -13.76 -11.65
C LYS A 18 -6.70 -12.56 -11.65
N GLU A 19 -7.05 -11.57 -12.43
CA GLU A 19 -6.33 -10.31 -12.48
C GLU A 19 -6.53 -9.53 -11.17
N ILE A 20 -5.43 -9.30 -10.45
CA ILE A 20 -5.42 -8.63 -9.15
C ILE A 20 -5.12 -7.14 -9.30
N LEU A 21 -4.18 -6.82 -10.17
CA LEU A 21 -3.76 -5.45 -10.43
C LEU A 21 -3.75 -5.21 -11.95
N LYS A 22 -4.24 -4.04 -12.38
CA LYS A 22 -4.44 -3.66 -13.77
C LYS A 22 -3.93 -2.26 -14.04
N GLU A 23 -3.33 -2.05 -15.22
CA GLU A 23 -2.98 -0.73 -15.72
C GLU A 23 -2.22 0.08 -14.65
N LEU A 24 -1.15 -0.54 -14.11
CA LEU A 24 -0.34 0.08 -13.06
C LEU A 24 0.62 1.09 -13.67
N ASP A 25 0.44 2.36 -13.35
CA ASP A 25 1.39 3.43 -13.67
C ASP A 25 1.95 4.00 -12.38
N ILE A 26 3.19 3.62 -12.05
CA ILE A 26 3.84 3.98 -10.78
C ILE A 26 5.25 4.46 -11.07
N ASN A 27 5.62 5.61 -10.48
CA ASN A 27 6.99 6.10 -10.44
C ASN A 27 7.40 6.31 -8.98
N ILE A 28 8.52 5.73 -8.59
CA ILE A 28 9.11 5.88 -7.26
C ILE A 28 10.43 6.62 -7.40
N HIS A 29 10.54 7.76 -6.70
CA HIS A 29 11.74 8.58 -6.71
C HIS A 29 12.43 8.52 -5.34
N ARG A 30 13.72 8.83 -5.31
CA ARG A 30 14.48 8.98 -4.06
C ARG A 30 13.77 9.97 -3.13
N LYS A 31 13.67 9.62 -1.83
CA LYS A 31 12.92 10.40 -0.81
C LYS A 31 11.40 10.49 -1.08
N ASP A 32 10.84 9.56 -1.84
CA ASP A 32 9.41 9.36 -1.81
C ASP A 32 9.04 8.50 -0.60
N PHE A 33 8.27 9.05 0.31
CA PHE A 33 7.75 8.37 1.49
C PHE A 33 6.27 8.06 1.25
N ILE A 34 6.00 6.84 0.83
CA ILE A 34 4.74 6.45 0.21
C ILE A 34 3.89 5.64 1.19
N ALA A 35 2.65 6.07 1.42
CA ALA A 35 1.63 5.24 2.04
C ALA A 35 0.95 4.38 0.97
N LEU A 36 1.01 3.05 1.09
CA LEU A 36 0.25 2.13 0.25
C LEU A 36 -1.06 1.77 0.96
N VAL A 37 -2.16 2.26 0.42
CA VAL A 37 -3.50 2.13 0.99
C VAL A 37 -4.36 1.25 0.11
N GLY A 38 -5.27 0.49 0.73
CA GLY A 38 -6.22 -0.37 0.03
C GLY A 38 -6.85 -1.38 0.97
N LYS A 39 -7.98 -1.93 0.56
CA LYS A 39 -8.69 -2.97 1.34
C LYS A 39 -7.83 -4.21 1.53
N ASN A 40 -8.19 -5.04 2.51
CA ASN A 40 -7.59 -6.36 2.63
C ASN A 40 -7.91 -7.19 1.37
N GLY A 41 -6.87 -7.81 0.81
CA GLY A 41 -6.98 -8.53 -0.46
C GLY A 41 -7.01 -7.65 -1.72
N ALA A 42 -6.78 -6.34 -1.62
CA ALA A 42 -6.73 -5.44 -2.79
C ALA A 42 -5.47 -5.60 -3.65
N GLY A 43 -4.46 -6.35 -3.18
CA GLY A 43 -3.20 -6.55 -3.91
C GLY A 43 -2.01 -5.76 -3.37
N LYS A 44 -2.08 -5.24 -2.13
CA LYS A 44 -0.96 -4.49 -1.52
C LYS A 44 0.32 -5.33 -1.46
N SER A 45 0.26 -6.52 -0.89
CA SER A 45 1.43 -7.42 -0.80
C SER A 45 1.87 -7.91 -2.18
N THR A 46 0.95 -8.11 -3.12
CA THR A 46 1.26 -8.44 -4.52
C THR A 46 2.10 -7.33 -5.16
N LEU A 47 1.69 -6.06 -4.99
CA LEU A 47 2.45 -4.93 -5.49
C LEU A 47 3.84 -4.84 -4.85
N MET A 48 3.94 -5.04 -3.55
CA MET A 48 5.23 -5.06 -2.85
C MET A 48 6.13 -6.19 -3.35
N ASN A 49 5.58 -7.39 -3.62
CA ASN A 49 6.32 -8.51 -4.20
C ASN A 49 6.81 -8.21 -5.63
N VAL A 50 6.02 -7.51 -6.44
CA VAL A 50 6.45 -7.07 -7.79
C VAL A 50 7.60 -6.06 -7.71
N ILE A 51 7.49 -5.09 -6.82
CA ILE A 51 8.53 -4.07 -6.63
C ILE A 51 9.81 -4.67 -6.07
N SER A 52 9.71 -5.63 -5.13
CA SER A 52 10.87 -6.34 -4.57
C SER A 52 11.51 -7.36 -5.51
N GLY A 53 10.89 -7.63 -6.67
CA GLY A 53 11.36 -8.63 -7.62
C GLY A 53 11.04 -10.09 -7.23
N GLN A 54 10.21 -10.31 -6.20
CA GLN A 54 9.75 -11.65 -5.81
C GLN A 54 8.64 -12.18 -6.72
N HIS A 55 8.00 -11.30 -7.48
CA HIS A 55 6.98 -11.63 -8.47
C HIS A 55 7.14 -10.75 -9.70
N ASP A 56 6.93 -11.32 -10.89
CA ASP A 56 6.99 -10.57 -12.15
C ASP A 56 5.60 -10.06 -12.55
N ILE A 57 5.59 -9.07 -13.45
CA ILE A 57 4.37 -8.58 -14.10
C ILE A 57 4.00 -9.47 -15.28
N ASP A 58 2.69 -9.63 -15.54
CA ASP A 58 2.19 -10.40 -16.68
C ASP A 58 2.23 -9.60 -17.99
N ALA A 59 2.04 -8.27 -17.89
CA ALA A 59 2.12 -7.34 -19.01
C ALA A 59 2.56 -5.95 -18.54
N GLY A 60 2.99 -5.10 -19.47
CA GLY A 60 3.49 -3.75 -19.20
C GLY A 60 5.02 -3.68 -19.19
N GLU A 61 5.53 -2.53 -18.78
CA GLU A 61 6.97 -2.25 -18.71
C GLU A 61 7.38 -2.03 -17.26
N LYS A 62 8.48 -2.70 -16.83
CA LYS A 62 9.10 -2.52 -15.52
C LYS A 62 10.52 -2.02 -15.72
N TRP A 63 10.86 -0.93 -15.07
CA TRP A 63 12.18 -0.35 -15.09
C TRP A 63 12.69 -0.03 -13.69
N SER A 64 13.98 -0.18 -13.47
CA SER A 64 14.66 0.25 -12.25
C SER A 64 16.07 0.73 -12.57
N ILE A 65 16.67 1.49 -11.65
CA ILE A 65 18.09 1.84 -11.74
C ILE A 65 18.97 0.59 -11.67
N ASP A 66 20.21 0.70 -12.16
CA ASP A 66 21.20 -0.36 -12.04
C ASP A 66 21.51 -0.65 -10.58
N ASN A 67 21.65 -1.94 -10.24
CA ASN A 67 21.89 -2.43 -8.88
C ASN A 67 20.85 -1.96 -7.85
N PHE A 68 19.59 -1.83 -8.27
CA PHE A 68 18.49 -1.39 -7.41
C PHE A 68 18.37 -2.25 -6.16
N ALA A 69 18.75 -1.69 -5.00
CA ALA A 69 18.73 -2.38 -3.72
C ALA A 69 17.40 -2.18 -3.01
N VAL A 70 16.64 -3.27 -2.84
CA VAL A 70 15.35 -3.26 -2.14
C VAL A 70 15.44 -4.07 -0.86
N ASN A 71 15.11 -3.48 0.28
CA ASN A 71 14.88 -4.19 1.52
C ASN A 71 13.38 -4.34 1.75
N TYR A 72 12.93 -5.56 2.04
CA TYR A 72 11.52 -5.85 2.26
C TYR A 72 11.28 -6.48 3.64
N PHE A 73 10.72 -5.71 4.55
CA PHE A 73 10.19 -6.19 5.81
C PHE A 73 8.73 -6.65 5.61
N ASN A 74 8.53 -7.93 5.43
CA ASN A 74 7.22 -8.54 5.22
C ASN A 74 6.66 -9.17 6.52
N GLN A 75 5.39 -9.58 6.49
CA GLN A 75 4.75 -10.22 7.65
C GLN A 75 5.39 -11.57 8.01
N ASN A 76 5.92 -12.30 7.02
CA ASN A 76 6.51 -13.63 7.16
C ASN A 76 8.04 -13.57 7.08
N PHE A 77 8.66 -12.69 7.87
CA PHE A 77 10.10 -12.62 7.93
C PHE A 77 10.69 -13.89 8.58
N VAL A 78 11.85 -14.32 8.11
CA VAL A 78 12.57 -15.48 8.64
C VAL A 78 13.90 -15.00 9.23
N LEU A 79 14.23 -15.45 10.42
CA LEU A 79 15.55 -15.31 11.01
C LEU A 79 16.41 -16.51 10.60
N ASN A 80 17.73 -16.31 10.47
CA ASN A 80 18.61 -17.31 9.85
C ASN A 80 18.83 -18.52 10.75
N ASP A 81 19.14 -18.31 12.05
CA ASP A 81 19.42 -19.39 13.00
C ASP A 81 18.91 -19.02 14.39
N ASP A 82 18.10 -19.90 14.97
CA ASP A 82 17.57 -19.75 16.32
C ASP A 82 18.66 -19.81 17.42
N ASN A 83 19.85 -20.35 17.13
CA ASN A 83 20.98 -20.42 18.07
C ASN A 83 21.87 -19.17 18.05
N ASN A 84 21.69 -18.27 17.08
CA ASN A 84 22.40 -17.01 17.05
C ASN A 84 21.95 -16.09 18.18
N THR A 85 22.85 -15.21 18.64
CA THR A 85 22.43 -14.03 19.41
C THR A 85 21.80 -13.01 18.46
N VAL A 86 21.05 -12.06 19.03
CA VAL A 86 20.46 -10.93 18.28
C VAL A 86 21.54 -10.18 17.51
N GLU A 87 22.69 -9.90 18.15
CA GLU A 87 23.82 -9.23 17.52
C GLU A 87 24.37 -10.01 16.33
N GLN A 88 24.62 -11.32 16.48
CA GLN A 88 25.08 -12.19 15.40
C GLN A 88 24.11 -12.21 14.23
N GLU A 89 22.81 -12.29 14.53
CA GLU A 89 21.75 -12.28 13.52
C GLU A 89 21.68 -10.96 12.74
N ILE A 90 21.89 -9.83 13.40
CA ILE A 90 21.94 -8.51 12.76
C ILE A 90 23.23 -8.36 11.94
N LEU A 91 24.38 -8.77 12.48
CA LEU A 91 25.66 -8.71 11.79
C LEU A 91 25.69 -9.56 10.52
N SER A 92 24.88 -10.63 10.45
CA SER A 92 24.80 -11.48 9.26
C SER A 92 24.37 -10.75 7.98
N VAL A 93 23.73 -9.60 8.08
CA VAL A 93 23.26 -8.79 6.94
C VAL A 93 24.10 -7.56 6.64
N ILE A 94 25.09 -7.24 7.50
CA ILE A 94 25.97 -6.09 7.38
C ILE A 94 27.32 -6.56 6.83
N LYS A 95 27.80 -5.92 5.77
CA LYS A 95 29.11 -6.26 5.17
C LYS A 95 30.30 -5.65 5.92
N ASN A 96 30.10 -4.58 6.70
CA ASN A 96 31.14 -3.85 7.42
C ASN A 96 30.99 -4.03 8.93
N GLN A 97 32.04 -4.47 9.60
CA GLN A 97 32.07 -4.77 11.05
C GLN A 97 32.09 -3.52 11.95
N ASP A 98 32.20 -2.29 11.39
CA ASP A 98 32.28 -1.05 12.16
C ASP A 98 30.93 -0.53 12.71
N ASN A 99 29.83 -1.26 12.47
CA ASN A 99 28.46 -0.81 12.79
C ASN A 99 27.96 -1.24 14.19
N ASN A 100 28.82 -1.67 15.10
CA ASN A 100 28.41 -2.08 16.46
C ASN A 100 27.62 -0.99 17.19
N TYR A 101 27.96 0.28 16.99
CA TYR A 101 27.27 1.42 17.60
C TYR A 101 25.82 1.55 17.08
N GLU A 102 25.60 1.33 15.79
CA GLU A 102 24.25 1.39 15.22
C GLU A 102 23.36 0.26 15.76
N ILE A 103 23.91 -0.95 15.94
CA ILE A 103 23.22 -2.09 16.53
C ILE A 103 22.76 -1.76 17.95
N ASP A 104 23.64 -1.13 18.76
CA ASP A 104 23.30 -0.70 20.12
C ASP A 104 22.15 0.33 20.12
N ILE A 105 22.17 1.30 19.21
CA ILE A 105 21.08 2.28 19.06
C ILE A 105 19.76 1.56 18.74
N PHE A 106 19.75 0.67 17.77
CA PHE A 106 18.53 -0.06 17.38
C PHE A 106 18.01 -0.96 18.51
N CYS A 107 18.89 -1.73 19.13
CA CYS A 107 18.54 -2.64 20.22
C CYS A 107 17.95 -1.89 21.42
N ASN A 108 18.56 -0.76 21.79
CA ASN A 108 18.09 0.07 22.90
C ASN A 108 16.70 0.67 22.59
N ASN A 109 16.52 1.28 21.40
CA ASN A 109 15.25 1.92 21.04
C ASN A 109 14.11 0.90 20.80
N LEU A 110 14.44 -0.32 20.41
CA LEU A 110 13.46 -1.39 20.19
C LEU A 110 13.32 -2.32 21.43
N SER A 111 13.98 -1.97 22.55
CA SER A 111 13.92 -2.72 23.82
C SER A 111 14.26 -4.21 23.61
N ILE A 112 15.41 -4.47 22.98
CA ILE A 112 15.93 -5.83 22.71
C ILE A 112 17.33 -5.95 23.33
N ASP A 113 17.56 -7.03 24.07
CA ASP A 113 18.92 -7.36 24.51
C ASP A 113 19.67 -8.06 23.38
N LYS A 114 20.76 -7.43 22.90
CA LYS A 114 21.59 -7.93 21.80
C LYS A 114 22.25 -9.27 22.08
N ASN A 115 22.48 -9.61 23.35
CA ASN A 115 23.11 -10.87 23.77
C ASN A 115 22.13 -12.04 23.89
N SER A 116 20.82 -11.78 23.84
CA SER A 116 19.80 -12.80 23.90
C SER A 116 19.82 -13.72 22.69
N LEU A 117 19.64 -15.02 22.91
CA LEU A 117 19.50 -15.99 21.82
C LEU A 117 18.14 -15.85 21.13
N ILE A 118 18.11 -15.94 19.79
CA ILE A 118 16.90 -15.83 18.98
C ILE A 118 15.79 -16.79 19.44
N LYS A 119 16.14 -18.02 19.81
CA LYS A 119 15.19 -19.03 20.30
C LYS A 119 14.44 -18.64 21.57
N HIS A 120 15.02 -17.76 22.40
CA HIS A 120 14.41 -17.31 23.64
C HIS A 120 13.52 -16.08 23.47
N LEU A 121 13.52 -15.47 22.28
CA LEU A 121 12.72 -14.27 22.00
C LEU A 121 11.24 -14.61 21.79
N SER A 122 10.37 -13.74 22.28
CA SER A 122 8.95 -13.75 21.91
C SER A 122 8.76 -13.44 20.41
N GLY A 123 7.60 -13.79 19.85
CA GLY A 123 7.27 -13.47 18.47
C GLY A 123 7.40 -11.97 18.15
N GLY A 124 6.97 -11.10 19.07
CA GLY A 124 7.13 -9.65 18.94
C GLY A 124 8.58 -9.20 18.93
N GLN A 125 9.42 -9.77 19.80
CA GLN A 125 10.87 -9.49 19.81
C GLN A 125 11.55 -9.98 18.53
N LYS A 126 11.25 -11.21 18.06
CA LYS A 126 11.74 -11.72 16.78
C LYS A 126 11.40 -10.78 15.62
N ARG A 127 10.16 -10.23 15.63
CA ARG A 127 9.72 -9.26 14.63
C ARG A 127 10.52 -7.95 14.67
N ARG A 128 10.82 -7.45 15.87
CA ARG A 128 11.69 -6.26 16.03
C ARG A 128 13.11 -6.51 15.50
N VAL A 129 13.68 -7.70 15.76
CA VAL A 129 14.99 -8.08 15.17
C VAL A 129 14.92 -8.10 13.64
N GLY A 130 13.86 -8.67 13.06
CA GLY A 130 13.61 -8.64 11.62
C GLY A 130 13.50 -7.22 11.06
N LEU A 131 12.86 -6.31 11.79
CA LEU A 131 12.78 -4.90 11.43
C LEU A 131 14.18 -4.26 11.43
N ILE A 132 14.99 -4.46 12.49
CA ILE A 132 16.37 -3.95 12.56
C ILE A 132 17.17 -4.41 11.34
N LYS A 133 17.12 -5.70 10.98
CA LYS A 133 17.86 -6.26 9.82
C LYS A 133 17.53 -5.53 8.51
N ASN A 134 16.29 -5.06 8.35
CA ASN A 134 15.87 -4.34 7.15
C ASN A 134 16.21 -2.84 7.21
N LEU A 135 16.21 -2.24 8.40
CA LEU A 135 16.53 -0.83 8.58
C LEU A 135 18.03 -0.54 8.49
N ILE A 136 18.87 -1.41 9.04
CA ILE A 136 20.31 -1.23 9.12
C ILE A 136 21.03 -1.48 7.79
N LYS A 137 20.43 -2.29 6.91
CA LYS A 137 20.99 -2.62 5.60
C LYS A 137 20.73 -1.46 4.64
N PRO A 138 21.76 -0.89 3.99
CA PRO A 138 21.56 0.15 2.97
C PRO A 138 20.65 -0.31 1.84
N SER A 139 19.75 0.57 1.39
CA SER A 139 18.85 0.30 0.28
C SER A 139 18.45 1.57 -0.46
N ASP A 140 18.07 1.45 -1.72
CA ASP A 140 17.45 2.53 -2.49
C ASP A 140 15.95 2.63 -2.19
N LEU A 141 15.32 1.48 -1.88
CA LEU A 141 13.91 1.38 -1.52
C LEU A 141 13.71 0.45 -0.33
N LEU A 142 12.98 0.95 0.67
CA LEU A 142 12.57 0.19 1.84
C LEU A 142 11.07 -0.09 1.75
N LEU A 143 10.69 -1.37 1.72
CA LEU A 143 9.31 -1.84 1.76
C LEU A 143 8.98 -2.28 3.18
N LEU A 144 7.94 -1.68 3.79
CA LEU A 144 7.52 -1.96 5.16
C LEU A 144 6.06 -2.43 5.17
N ASP A 145 5.84 -3.70 5.56
CA ASP A 145 4.49 -4.27 5.70
C ASP A 145 4.13 -4.39 7.19
N GLU A 146 3.28 -3.48 7.67
CA GLU A 146 2.81 -3.35 9.04
C GLU A 146 3.98 -3.25 10.07
N PRO A 147 4.91 -2.28 9.92
CA PRO A 147 6.07 -2.19 10.79
C PRO A 147 5.74 -1.79 12.22
N THR A 148 4.59 -1.16 12.46
CA THR A 148 4.15 -0.69 13.77
C THR A 148 3.51 -1.77 14.64
N ASN A 149 3.19 -2.95 14.08
CA ASN A 149 2.59 -4.03 14.84
C ASN A 149 3.53 -4.53 15.95
N HIS A 150 3.00 -4.63 17.17
CA HIS A 150 3.73 -5.05 18.39
C HIS A 150 4.81 -4.06 18.86
N LEU A 151 4.76 -2.80 18.43
CA LEU A 151 5.58 -1.71 18.96
C LEU A 151 4.77 -0.88 19.96
N ASP A 152 5.43 -0.41 21.01
CA ASP A 152 4.89 0.61 21.90
C ASP A 152 4.98 2.01 21.27
N LEU A 153 4.31 2.98 21.90
CA LEU A 153 4.21 4.34 21.36
C LEU A 153 5.57 5.02 21.19
N ASP A 154 6.45 4.86 22.18
CA ASP A 154 7.77 5.50 22.16
C ASP A 154 8.63 4.95 21.02
N THR A 155 8.57 3.64 20.80
CA THR A 155 9.23 2.95 19.69
C THR A 155 8.65 3.41 18.33
N ILE A 156 7.32 3.61 18.21
CA ILE A 156 6.70 4.12 16.97
C ILE A 156 7.20 5.55 16.68
N VAL A 157 7.21 6.44 17.67
CA VAL A 157 7.72 7.83 17.52
C VAL A 157 9.20 7.84 17.11
N TRP A 158 10.00 6.97 17.72
CA TRP A 158 11.40 6.81 17.33
C TRP A 158 11.53 6.33 15.87
N LEU A 159 10.75 5.31 15.49
CA LEU A 159 10.76 4.78 14.10
C LEU A 159 10.38 5.86 13.08
N GLU A 160 9.33 6.65 13.35
CA GLU A 160 8.94 7.78 12.49
C GLU A 160 10.11 8.77 12.28
N ASN A 161 10.78 9.13 13.35
CA ASN A 161 11.90 10.07 13.29
C ASN A 161 13.13 9.47 12.57
N TYR A 162 13.34 8.18 12.72
CA TYR A 162 14.39 7.45 12.00
C TYR A 162 14.10 7.41 10.49
N LEU A 163 12.88 6.99 10.09
CA LEU A 163 12.49 6.89 8.68
C LEU A 163 12.59 8.22 7.94
N LYS A 164 12.24 9.35 8.59
CA LYS A 164 12.37 10.69 8.00
C LYS A 164 13.80 11.09 7.65
N LYS A 165 14.78 10.50 8.31
CA LYS A 165 16.21 10.82 8.11
C LYS A 165 16.85 10.01 6.98
N LEU A 166 16.19 8.91 6.55
CA LEU A 166 16.72 8.05 5.51
C LEU A 166 16.79 8.79 4.16
N ASP A 167 17.82 8.48 3.38
CA ASP A 167 18.01 9.00 2.02
C ASP A 167 17.49 8.04 0.93
N CYS A 168 16.70 7.07 1.29
CA CYS A 168 16.06 6.13 0.37
C CYS A 168 14.60 6.49 0.11
N ALA A 169 13.94 5.78 -0.81
CA ALA A 169 12.49 5.77 -0.90
C ALA A 169 11.90 4.78 0.11
N ILE A 170 10.69 5.03 0.57
CA ILE A 170 9.97 4.15 1.50
C ILE A 170 8.57 3.90 0.95
N LEU A 171 8.16 2.64 0.88
CA LEU A 171 6.78 2.25 0.63
C LEU A 171 6.25 1.49 1.84
N CYS A 172 5.26 2.03 2.51
CA CYS A 172 4.76 1.50 3.77
C CYS A 172 3.27 1.18 3.72
N VAL A 173 2.91 -0.01 4.19
CA VAL A 173 1.55 -0.40 4.56
C VAL A 173 1.45 -0.35 6.06
N SER A 174 0.49 0.37 6.62
CA SER A 174 0.19 0.33 8.05
C SER A 174 -1.29 0.61 8.32
N HIS A 175 -1.81 0.01 9.38
CA HIS A 175 -3.12 0.35 9.94
C HIS A 175 -3.07 1.55 10.89
N ASP A 176 -1.88 1.96 11.31
CA ASP A 176 -1.67 3.17 12.12
C ASP A 176 -1.70 4.42 11.24
N ARG A 177 -2.86 5.08 11.26
CA ARG A 177 -3.07 6.31 10.48
C ARG A 177 -2.18 7.47 10.95
N GLN A 178 -1.91 7.56 12.26
CA GLN A 178 -1.08 8.64 12.80
C GLN A 178 0.37 8.47 12.36
N PHE A 179 0.88 7.24 12.41
CA PHE A 179 2.19 6.90 11.87
C PHE A 179 2.33 7.31 10.40
N LEU A 180 1.36 6.92 9.55
CA LEU A 180 1.39 7.29 8.13
C LEU A 180 1.32 8.81 7.91
N LYS A 181 0.48 9.53 8.68
CA LYS A 181 0.36 11.00 8.59
C LYS A 181 1.66 11.71 8.89
N ASN A 182 2.44 11.17 9.82
CA ASN A 182 3.61 11.86 10.34
C ASN A 182 4.81 11.81 9.37
N PHE A 183 4.95 10.79 8.50
CA PHE A 183 6.15 10.69 7.69
C PHE A 183 5.92 10.62 6.17
N THR A 184 4.70 10.28 5.70
CA THR A 184 4.48 10.10 4.27
C THR A 184 4.26 11.42 3.53
N ASN A 185 4.72 11.46 2.28
CA ASN A 185 4.56 12.60 1.37
C ASN A 185 3.86 12.24 0.06
N LYS A 186 3.47 10.96 -0.11
CA LYS A 186 2.79 10.43 -1.29
C LYS A 186 1.89 9.28 -0.90
N ILE A 187 0.81 9.07 -1.63
CA ILE A 187 -0.13 7.97 -1.43
C ILE A 187 -0.26 7.20 -2.72
N LEU A 188 -0.22 5.87 -2.62
CA LEU A 188 -0.71 4.92 -3.63
C LEU A 188 -1.94 4.24 -3.06
N TRP A 189 -3.11 4.52 -3.64
CA TRP A 189 -4.35 3.90 -3.22
C TRP A 189 -4.79 2.86 -4.23
N ILE A 190 -4.79 1.57 -3.83
CA ILE A 190 -5.33 0.49 -4.63
C ILE A 190 -6.85 0.44 -4.44
N ASP A 191 -7.58 0.75 -5.50
CA ASP A 191 -9.02 0.69 -5.57
C ASP A 191 -9.45 -0.08 -6.84
N ARG A 192 -10.20 -1.16 -6.64
CA ARG A 192 -10.72 -2.00 -7.76
C ARG A 192 -9.64 -2.37 -8.78
N SER A 193 -8.55 -2.95 -8.29
CA SER A 193 -7.37 -3.39 -9.07
C SER A 193 -6.57 -2.30 -9.77
N LYS A 194 -6.94 -1.02 -9.64
CA LYS A 194 -6.22 0.13 -10.19
C LYS A 194 -5.54 0.93 -9.09
N ILE A 195 -4.53 1.72 -9.47
CA ILE A 195 -3.84 2.60 -8.53
C ILE A 195 -4.25 4.05 -8.80
N LYS A 196 -4.65 4.73 -7.72
CA LYS A 196 -4.84 6.18 -7.67
C LYS A 196 -3.69 6.80 -6.89
N ILE A 197 -3.09 7.86 -7.41
CA ILE A 197 -1.90 8.49 -6.82
C ILE A 197 -2.26 9.87 -6.29
N ASN A 198 -1.85 10.16 -5.04
CA ASN A 198 -1.84 11.51 -4.50
C ASN A 198 -0.41 11.91 -4.13
N TYR A 199 0.04 13.05 -4.59
CA TYR A 199 1.37 13.61 -4.31
C TYR A 199 1.41 14.46 -3.03
N LYS A 200 0.41 14.30 -2.17
CA LYS A 200 0.38 14.81 -0.81
C LYS A 200 0.48 13.65 0.17
N GLY A 201 0.88 13.93 1.41
CA GLY A 201 0.98 12.92 2.46
C GLY A 201 -0.39 12.38 2.90
N TYR A 202 -0.35 11.35 3.74
CA TYR A 202 -1.55 10.65 4.23
C TYR A 202 -2.51 11.55 5.02
N SER A 203 -2.05 12.70 5.53
CA SER A 203 -2.91 13.69 6.18
C SER A 203 -4.08 14.18 5.32
N ASP A 204 -3.93 14.18 4.00
CA ASP A 204 -4.94 14.62 3.03
C ASP A 204 -5.81 13.47 2.49
N PHE A 205 -5.54 12.22 2.92
CA PHE A 205 -6.16 11.03 2.33
C PHE A 205 -7.68 11.00 2.45
N ASP A 206 -8.21 11.30 3.64
CA ASP A 206 -9.65 11.20 3.90
C ASP A 206 -10.42 12.20 2.99
N ASN A 207 -10.00 13.47 2.93
CA ASN A 207 -10.60 14.49 2.07
C ASN A 207 -10.45 14.18 0.58
N TRP A 208 -9.26 13.71 0.18
CA TRP A 208 -8.99 13.36 -1.21
C TRP A 208 -9.81 12.15 -1.66
N SER A 209 -9.88 11.11 -0.85
CA SER A 209 -10.66 9.91 -1.18
C SER A 209 -12.16 10.19 -1.26
N GLU A 210 -12.71 11.02 -0.35
CA GLU A 210 -14.11 11.44 -0.37
C GLU A 210 -14.42 12.28 -1.62
N THR A 211 -13.52 13.19 -1.99
CA THR A 211 -13.67 14.01 -3.21
C THR A 211 -13.71 13.12 -4.45
N LEU A 212 -12.79 12.16 -4.59
CA LEU A 212 -12.77 11.24 -5.72
C LEU A 212 -14.03 10.38 -5.80
N LEU A 213 -14.49 9.84 -4.66
CA LEU A 213 -15.69 9.01 -4.63
C LEU A 213 -16.96 9.83 -4.97
N SER A 214 -17.06 11.06 -4.49
CA SER A 214 -18.18 11.97 -4.83
C SER A 214 -18.18 12.36 -6.30
N GLN A 215 -17.01 12.59 -6.90
CA GLN A 215 -16.89 12.85 -8.34
C GLN A 215 -17.34 11.65 -9.16
N GLU A 216 -16.85 10.46 -8.80
CA GLU A 216 -17.23 9.20 -9.48
C GLU A 216 -18.73 8.91 -9.35
N GLU A 217 -19.33 9.15 -8.18
CA GLU A 217 -20.77 8.98 -7.99
C GLU A 217 -21.57 9.92 -8.91
N ARG A 218 -21.16 11.18 -9.02
CA ARG A 218 -21.79 12.16 -9.93
C ARG A 218 -21.66 11.72 -11.40
N GLU A 219 -20.49 11.25 -11.80
CA GLU A 219 -20.27 10.73 -13.15
C GLU A 219 -21.17 9.54 -13.47
N LEU A 220 -21.28 8.58 -12.52
CA LEU A 220 -22.19 7.44 -12.66
C LEU A 220 -23.67 7.87 -12.74
N GLN A 221 -24.09 8.88 -11.96
CA GLN A 221 -25.43 9.43 -12.05
C GLN A 221 -25.70 10.10 -13.40
N ASN A 222 -24.77 10.89 -13.92
CA ASN A 222 -24.88 11.52 -15.23
C ASN A 222 -24.94 10.46 -16.36
N ARG A 223 -24.07 9.45 -16.32
CA ARG A 223 -24.10 8.32 -17.27
C ARG A 223 -25.45 7.58 -17.19
N LYS A 224 -26.00 7.36 -15.99
CA LYS A 224 -27.30 6.72 -15.81
C LYS A 224 -28.42 7.52 -16.46
N GLN A 225 -28.43 8.85 -16.32
CA GLN A 225 -29.42 9.70 -16.98
C GLN A 225 -29.29 9.61 -18.50
N PHE A 226 -28.08 9.68 -19.05
CA PHE A 226 -27.82 9.55 -20.48
C PHE A 226 -28.27 8.17 -21.03
N VAL A 227 -27.90 7.07 -20.38
CA VAL A 227 -28.30 5.73 -20.80
C VAL A 227 -29.81 5.57 -20.76
N ASN A 228 -30.50 6.10 -19.73
CA ASN A 228 -31.95 6.06 -19.66
C ASN A 228 -32.62 6.84 -20.82
N LEU A 229 -32.06 7.97 -21.22
CA LEU A 229 -32.56 8.74 -22.38
C LEU A 229 -32.38 7.93 -23.67
N GLU A 230 -31.22 7.29 -23.89
CA GLU A 230 -30.94 6.44 -25.05
C GLU A 230 -31.86 5.21 -25.10
N VAL A 231 -32.08 4.52 -23.97
CA VAL A 231 -33.01 3.39 -23.88
C VAL A 231 -34.45 3.82 -24.18
N ASN A 232 -34.89 4.94 -23.59
CA ASN A 232 -36.24 5.45 -23.84
C ASN A 232 -36.45 5.87 -25.30
N TRP A 233 -35.41 6.49 -25.91
CA TRP A 233 -35.47 6.86 -27.31
C TRP A 233 -35.46 5.61 -28.23
N ALA A 234 -34.66 4.61 -27.94
CA ALA A 234 -34.63 3.34 -28.68
C ALA A 234 -35.95 2.58 -28.60
N ASN A 235 -36.65 2.65 -27.45
CA ASN A 235 -37.97 2.01 -27.25
C ASN A 235 -39.11 2.74 -27.95
N LYS A 236 -39.01 4.07 -28.14
CA LYS A 236 -40.01 4.90 -28.84
C LYS A 236 -39.94 4.80 -30.36
N GLY A 237 -39.15 3.86 -30.88
CA GLY A 237 -38.80 3.69 -32.29
C GLY A 237 -39.92 3.94 -33.30
N VAL A 238 -39.61 4.74 -34.31
CA VAL A 238 -40.46 5.07 -35.45
C VAL A 238 -40.57 3.82 -36.33
N LYS A 239 -41.78 3.37 -36.59
CA LYS A 239 -42.15 2.15 -37.33
C LYS A 239 -41.55 1.95 -38.74
N ALA A 240 -40.86 2.94 -39.29
CA ALA A 240 -40.38 2.96 -40.66
C ALA A 240 -38.93 2.45 -40.92
N ARG A 241 -38.14 2.08 -39.92
CA ARG A 241 -36.73 1.66 -40.10
C ARG A 241 -36.30 0.55 -39.13
N VAL A 242 -36.89 -0.61 -39.22
CA VAL A 242 -36.69 -1.76 -38.30
C VAL A 242 -35.22 -2.16 -38.16
N LYS A 243 -34.43 -2.29 -39.21
CA LYS A 243 -33.02 -2.72 -39.15
C LYS A 243 -32.06 -1.77 -38.43
N ARG A 244 -32.31 -0.48 -38.54
CA ARG A 244 -31.49 0.56 -37.87
C ARG A 244 -31.81 0.70 -36.39
N ASN A 245 -33.02 0.31 -36.03
CA ASN A 245 -33.51 0.35 -34.65
C ASN A 245 -33.03 -0.84 -33.81
N THR A 246 -32.90 -2.04 -34.39
CA THR A 246 -32.37 -3.23 -33.69
C THR A 246 -30.92 -3.02 -33.22
N ARG A 247 -30.03 -2.53 -34.08
CA ARG A 247 -28.64 -2.25 -33.72
C ARG A 247 -28.51 -1.20 -32.60
N ARG A 248 -29.37 -0.19 -32.60
CA ARG A 248 -29.36 0.84 -31.56
C ARG A 248 -29.93 0.36 -30.24
N LEU A 249 -30.95 -0.52 -30.28
CA LEU A 249 -31.47 -1.24 -29.11
C LEU A 249 -30.41 -2.16 -28.49
N GLU A 250 -29.62 -2.88 -29.29
CA GLU A 250 -28.49 -3.69 -28.82
C GLU A 250 -27.45 -2.79 -28.15
N GLN A 251 -27.02 -1.71 -28.80
CA GLN A 251 -26.07 -0.75 -28.22
C GLN A 251 -26.58 -0.14 -26.89
N ALA A 252 -27.87 0.19 -26.80
CA ALA A 252 -28.45 0.75 -25.58
C ALA A 252 -28.51 -0.31 -24.44
N LYS A 253 -28.72 -1.59 -24.78
CA LYS A 253 -28.64 -2.69 -23.81
C LYS A 253 -27.24 -2.88 -23.29
N ASP A 254 -26.22 -2.92 -24.18
CA ASP A 254 -24.81 -3.07 -23.81
C ASP A 254 -24.36 -1.92 -22.91
N LEU A 255 -24.75 -0.68 -23.25
CA LEU A 255 -24.45 0.51 -22.42
C LEU A 255 -25.08 0.40 -21.03
N LYS A 256 -26.32 -0.13 -20.94
CA LYS A 256 -27.00 -0.34 -19.66
C LYS A 256 -26.34 -1.43 -18.82
N GLU A 257 -26.00 -2.56 -19.43
CA GLU A 257 -25.32 -3.66 -18.73
C GLU A 257 -23.96 -3.24 -18.19
N ASN A 258 -23.18 -2.50 -18.98
CA ASN A 258 -21.89 -1.96 -18.54
C ASN A 258 -22.05 -0.95 -17.39
N LEU A 259 -23.04 -0.07 -17.47
CA LEU A 259 -23.37 0.88 -16.41
C LEU A 259 -23.80 0.17 -15.11
N ASP A 260 -24.64 -0.86 -15.20
CA ASP A 260 -25.10 -1.63 -14.04
C ASP A 260 -23.95 -2.38 -13.36
N LYS A 261 -22.97 -2.88 -14.14
CA LYS A 261 -21.71 -3.44 -13.61
C LYS A 261 -20.89 -2.37 -12.86
N ASP A 262 -20.64 -1.23 -13.48
CA ASP A 262 -19.88 -0.13 -12.87
C ASP A 262 -20.54 0.35 -11.56
N ILE A 263 -21.87 0.51 -11.54
CA ILE A 263 -22.62 0.90 -10.33
C ILE A 263 -22.52 -0.20 -9.25
N SER A 264 -22.58 -1.48 -9.63
CA SER A 264 -22.45 -2.59 -8.67
C SER A 264 -21.05 -2.61 -8.05
N GLU A 265 -20.00 -2.42 -8.86
CA GLU A 265 -18.62 -2.36 -8.40
C GLU A 265 -18.38 -1.16 -7.48
N PHE A 266 -18.89 0.01 -7.86
CA PHE A 266 -18.83 1.22 -7.03
C PHE A 266 -19.51 1.03 -5.67
N LYS A 267 -20.73 0.49 -5.65
CA LYS A 267 -21.45 0.20 -4.40
C LYS A 267 -20.73 -0.83 -3.52
N LYS A 268 -20.12 -1.87 -4.10
CA LYS A 268 -19.30 -2.84 -3.37
C LYS A 268 -18.03 -2.18 -2.82
N ALA A 269 -17.47 -1.24 -3.56
CA ALA A 269 -16.29 -0.50 -3.13
C ALA A 269 -16.61 0.46 -1.99
N THR A 270 -17.69 1.22 -2.02
CA THR A 270 -18.07 2.20 -1.01
C THR A 270 -18.59 1.57 0.29
N LYS A 271 -19.37 0.48 0.23
CA LYS A 271 -19.92 -0.20 1.42
C LYS A 271 -18.89 -0.76 2.40
N LYS A 272 -17.61 -0.86 2.06
CA LYS A 272 -16.54 -1.45 2.88
C LYS A 272 -15.42 -0.47 3.27
N ILE A 273 -15.60 0.84 3.13
CA ILE A 273 -14.62 1.84 3.61
C ILE A 273 -14.83 2.17 5.11
N GLU A 274 -15.60 1.39 5.83
CA GLU A 274 -15.52 1.35 7.28
C GLU A 274 -14.20 0.63 7.68
N ILE A 275 -13.11 1.35 7.58
CA ILE A 275 -11.88 1.04 8.32
C ILE A 275 -12.27 1.30 9.78
N ASN A 276 -12.41 0.23 10.58
CA ASN A 276 -12.64 0.36 12.00
C ASN A 276 -11.67 1.40 12.58
N PRO A 277 -12.13 2.51 13.13
CA PRO A 277 -11.27 3.37 13.91
C PRO A 277 -10.88 2.57 15.14
N VAL A 278 -9.63 2.14 15.22
CA VAL A 278 -9.08 1.68 16.49
C VAL A 278 -9.08 2.91 17.39
N SER A 279 -10.05 2.95 18.29
CA SER A 279 -10.31 4.04 19.21
C SER A 279 -9.19 4.11 20.23
N TYR A 280 -8.30 5.06 20.10
CA TYR A 280 -7.34 5.49 21.13
C TYR A 280 -8.01 6.17 22.35
N THR A 281 -9.32 6.09 22.51
CA THR A 281 -10.07 6.78 23.56
C THR A 281 -9.96 6.13 24.94
N HIS A 282 -9.33 4.96 25.10
CA HIS A 282 -9.32 4.27 26.40
C HIS A 282 -8.07 4.45 27.28
N LEU A 283 -7.04 5.20 26.86
CA LEU A 283 -5.81 5.36 27.67
C LEU A 283 -5.63 6.75 28.33
N ARG A 284 -6.57 7.69 28.19
CA ARG A 284 -6.49 9.01 28.86
C ARG A 284 -7.32 9.15 30.13
N ALA A 285 -7.95 8.08 30.63
CA ALA A 285 -8.89 8.18 31.78
C ALA A 285 -8.27 7.80 33.14
N HIS A 286 -6.98 7.53 33.27
CA HIS A 286 -6.39 7.11 34.54
C HIS A 286 -5.32 8.02 35.15
N GLU A 287 -5.04 9.19 34.61
CA GLU A 287 -4.02 10.09 35.20
C GLU A 287 -4.57 11.42 35.73
N THR A 288 -5.81 11.48 36.14
CA THR A 288 -6.29 12.65 36.89
C THR A 288 -7.08 12.19 38.10
N LYS A 289 -6.40 11.57 39.12
CA LYS A 289 -6.80 11.54 40.53
C LYS A 289 -5.61 11.07 41.37
N LYS A 290 -4.73 11.98 41.72
CA LYS A 290 -4.14 12.08 43.08
C LYS A 290 -3.54 13.47 43.24
#